data_859603a8276f08ae1fed4717ffd0b75e
#
_entry.id   859603a8276f08ae1fed4717ffd0b75e
#
_cell.length_a   1.000
_cell.length_b   1.000
_cell.length_c   1.000
_cell.angle_alpha   90.00
_cell.angle_beta   90.00
_cell.angle_gamma   90.00
#
_symmetry.space_group_name_H-M   'P 1'
#
loop_
_entity.id
_entity.type
_entity.pdbx_description
1 polymer ?
#
loop_
_entity_poly.entity_id
_entity_poly.type
_entity_poly.pdbx_seq_one_letter_code
_entity_poly.pdbx_strand_id
1 'polypeptide(L)'
;EKQKVTAYTEEPEEMQKLPNADYDSVVEGSVSKAIRRFLSRQILIGDGTTANLKGIFYNPTKEAERVIDPETDIDTITAIDDGTLDEIIYSFGGDEEVEGVATLILNKQDLKAFAKLRDKQGRKVYTIVNRGQTGTIDGVPFVINSACAAISDSKTAAGAYEMAYGYLQSYELAIFSDIDVRRSDDYKFKNGQTAFRASMFAGGSVAAWNGFIRVKKAASEG
;
A
#
# COMPACT_ATOMS: atom_id res chain seq x y z
N GLU A 1 16.38 4.64 6.74
CA GLU A 1 16.37 5.35 8.05
C GLU A 1 15.42 4.67 9.02
N LYS A 2 15.76 4.71 10.32
CA LYS A 2 14.95 4.13 11.40
C LYS A 2 13.87 5.11 11.82
N GLN A 3 12.61 4.74 11.68
CA GLN A 3 11.45 5.54 12.06
C GLN A 3 10.68 4.89 13.20
N LYS A 4 10.08 5.71 14.08
CA LYS A 4 9.22 5.23 15.16
C LYS A 4 7.76 5.32 14.71
N VAL A 5 7.12 4.17 14.59
CA VAL A 5 5.67 4.05 14.35
C VAL A 5 4.96 3.89 15.69
N THR A 6 3.91 4.66 15.91
CA THR A 6 3.12 4.62 17.14
C THR A 6 1.63 4.56 16.82
N ALA A 7 0.92 3.66 17.47
CA ALA A 7 -0.53 3.60 17.49
C ALA A 7 -1.04 3.83 18.93
N TYR A 8 -2.17 4.50 19.05
CA TYR A 8 -2.77 4.86 20.32
C TYR A 8 -4.27 4.57 20.30
N THR A 9 -4.79 4.03 21.39
CA THR A 9 -6.24 3.84 21.60
C THR A 9 -6.60 4.09 23.05
N GLU A 10 -7.87 4.40 23.30
CA GLU A 10 -8.46 4.60 24.62
C GLU A 10 -9.67 3.68 24.74
N GLU A 11 -9.78 3.01 25.87
CA GLU A 11 -10.90 2.10 26.16
C GLU A 11 -11.57 2.52 27.47
N PRO A 12 -12.91 2.52 27.59
CA PRO A 12 -13.59 2.76 28.83
C PRO A 12 -13.20 1.72 29.90
N GLU A 13 -12.92 2.17 31.12
CA GLU A 13 -12.58 1.29 32.25
C GLU A 13 -13.67 0.24 32.55
N GLU A 14 -14.92 0.57 32.22
CA GLU A 14 -16.07 -0.32 32.40
C GLU A 14 -15.97 -1.60 31.55
N MET A 15 -15.31 -1.53 30.39
CA MET A 15 -15.11 -2.70 29.52
C MET A 15 -14.26 -3.77 30.19
N GLN A 16 -13.34 -3.41 31.06
CA GLN A 16 -12.47 -4.33 31.80
C GLN A 16 -13.20 -5.08 32.92
N LYS A 17 -14.36 -4.57 33.35
CA LYS A 17 -15.19 -5.17 34.42
C LYS A 17 -16.15 -6.24 33.88
N LEU A 18 -16.23 -6.46 32.57
CA LEU A 18 -17.10 -7.48 31.98
C LEU A 18 -16.49 -8.88 32.19
N PRO A 19 -17.26 -9.83 32.76
CA PRO A 19 -16.77 -11.18 33.03
C PRO A 19 -16.51 -11.94 31.72
N ASN A 20 -15.47 -12.76 31.70
CA ASN A 20 -15.12 -13.74 30.66
C ASN A 20 -14.51 -13.20 29.35
N ALA A 21 -13.98 -11.99 29.30
CA ALA A 21 -13.22 -11.53 28.15
C ALA A 21 -11.83 -11.02 28.58
N ASP A 22 -10.80 -11.52 27.93
CA ASP A 22 -9.45 -10.97 28.03
C ASP A 22 -9.35 -9.76 27.11
N TYR A 23 -9.84 -8.61 27.62
CA TYR A 23 -9.88 -7.36 26.85
C TYR A 23 -8.49 -6.85 26.51
N ASP A 24 -7.52 -7.04 27.39
CA ASP A 24 -6.15 -6.60 27.14
C ASP A 24 -5.59 -7.29 25.89
N SER A 25 -5.78 -8.58 25.74
CA SER A 25 -5.33 -9.32 24.55
C SER A 25 -6.07 -8.91 23.29
N VAL A 26 -7.37 -8.59 23.37
CA VAL A 26 -8.15 -8.09 22.24
C VAL A 26 -7.66 -6.71 21.77
N VAL A 27 -7.40 -5.81 22.72
CA VAL A 27 -6.87 -4.48 22.45
C VAL A 27 -5.46 -4.57 21.86
N GLU A 28 -4.57 -5.36 22.46
CA GLU A 28 -3.22 -5.61 21.94
C GLU A 28 -3.24 -6.16 20.50
N GLY A 29 -4.12 -7.11 20.25
CA GLY A 29 -4.33 -7.66 18.91
C GLY A 29 -4.83 -6.59 17.90
N SER A 30 -5.72 -5.71 18.33
CA SER A 30 -6.28 -4.64 17.51
C SER A 30 -5.23 -3.58 17.17
N VAL A 31 -4.44 -3.16 18.15
CA VAL A 31 -3.37 -2.19 17.97
C VAL A 31 -2.25 -2.75 17.09
N SER A 32 -1.90 -4.03 17.26
CA SER A 32 -0.94 -4.72 16.39
C SER A 32 -1.42 -4.77 14.93
N LYS A 33 -2.71 -5.03 14.71
CA LYS A 33 -3.32 -4.97 13.37
C LYS A 33 -3.28 -3.56 12.78
N ALA A 34 -3.51 -2.53 13.60
CA ALA A 34 -3.45 -1.14 13.16
C ALA A 34 -2.04 -0.75 12.70
N ILE A 35 -0.99 -1.14 13.43
CA ILE A 35 0.40 -0.93 13.03
C ILE A 35 0.71 -1.63 11.70
N ARG A 36 0.33 -2.91 11.54
CA ARG A 36 0.55 -3.64 10.29
C ARG A 36 -0.16 -2.98 9.11
N ARG A 37 -1.39 -2.51 9.27
CA ARG A 37 -2.11 -1.75 8.24
C ARG A 37 -1.41 -0.44 7.90
N PHE A 38 -0.92 0.26 8.91
CA PHE A 38 -0.16 1.48 8.72
C PHE A 38 1.11 1.21 7.92
N LEU A 39 1.90 0.20 8.27
CA LEU A 39 3.10 -0.20 7.52
C LEU A 39 2.78 -0.57 6.08
N SER A 40 1.75 -1.40 5.87
CA SER A 40 1.32 -1.78 4.52
C SER A 40 0.93 -0.57 3.66
N ARG A 41 0.32 0.44 4.26
CA ARG A 41 0.02 1.71 3.59
C ARG A 41 1.29 2.52 3.31
N GLN A 42 2.21 2.59 4.28
CA GLN A 42 3.45 3.36 4.18
C GLN A 42 4.42 2.80 3.13
N ILE A 43 4.41 1.49 2.88
CA ILE A 43 5.19 0.86 1.81
C ILE A 43 4.86 1.48 0.44
N LEU A 44 3.64 1.95 0.24
CA LEU A 44 3.23 2.59 -1.02
C LEU A 44 3.37 4.11 -0.97
N ILE A 45 2.73 4.75 0.00
CA ILE A 45 2.55 6.22 0.02
C ILE A 45 3.42 6.95 1.04
N GLY A 46 4.34 6.25 1.72
CA GLY A 46 5.24 6.89 2.68
C GLY A 46 6.09 7.98 2.01
N ASP A 47 6.17 9.14 2.65
CA ASP A 47 6.84 10.33 2.13
C ASP A 47 8.27 10.53 2.69
N GLY A 48 8.76 9.57 3.48
CA GLY A 48 10.09 9.62 4.07
C GLY A 48 10.28 10.67 5.17
N THR A 49 9.22 11.36 5.58
CA THR A 49 9.27 12.29 6.72
C THR A 49 9.30 11.55 8.06
N THR A 50 9.42 12.28 9.17
CA THR A 50 9.45 11.71 10.52
C THR A 50 8.22 10.81 10.76
N ALA A 51 8.47 9.59 11.22
CA ALA A 51 7.50 8.51 11.45
C ALA A 51 6.91 7.85 10.19
N ASN A 52 7.32 8.26 8.98
CA ASN A 52 6.89 7.65 7.72
C ASN A 52 8.06 6.92 7.03
N LEU A 53 7.75 5.83 6.34
CA LEU A 53 8.70 5.11 5.48
C LEU A 53 8.91 5.87 4.16
N LYS A 54 9.93 5.51 3.39
CA LYS A 54 10.03 5.89 1.98
C LYS A 54 9.24 4.87 1.17
N GLY A 55 8.06 5.24 0.69
CA GLY A 55 7.17 4.37 -0.07
C GLY A 55 7.59 4.23 -1.53
N ILE A 56 6.93 3.32 -2.25
CA ILE A 56 7.15 3.11 -3.69
C ILE A 56 6.77 4.38 -4.49
N PHE A 57 5.74 5.10 -4.05
CA PHE A 57 5.30 6.35 -4.68
C PHE A 57 6.09 7.59 -4.21
N TYR A 58 7.09 7.39 -3.34
CA TYR A 58 7.94 8.48 -2.90
C TYR A 58 8.78 9.03 -4.06
N ASN A 59 8.68 10.33 -4.29
CA ASN A 59 9.45 11.02 -5.31
C ASN A 59 10.17 12.21 -4.66
N PRO A 60 11.44 12.03 -4.24
CA PRO A 60 12.20 13.10 -3.61
C PRO A 60 12.51 14.21 -4.60
N THR A 61 12.54 15.45 -4.09
CA THR A 61 12.89 16.63 -4.89
C THR A 61 14.34 16.57 -5.37
N LYS A 62 15.23 16.01 -4.55
CA LYS A 62 16.65 15.87 -4.91
C LYS A 62 16.84 14.62 -5.77
N GLU A 63 17.40 14.81 -6.94
CA GLU A 63 17.67 13.75 -7.91
C GLU A 63 18.56 12.63 -7.34
N ALA A 64 19.60 12.98 -6.59
CA ALA A 64 20.51 12.02 -5.96
C ALA A 64 19.85 11.11 -4.91
N GLU A 65 18.65 11.42 -4.44
CA GLU A 65 17.88 10.62 -3.48
C GLU A 65 16.82 9.73 -4.17
N ARG A 66 16.68 9.85 -5.50
CA ARG A 66 15.73 9.05 -6.28
C ARG A 66 16.23 7.63 -6.44
N VAL A 67 15.34 6.69 -6.27
CA VAL A 67 15.60 5.25 -6.53
C VAL A 67 14.73 4.75 -7.70
N ILE A 68 13.63 5.44 -7.98
CA ILE A 68 12.80 5.23 -9.16
C ILE A 68 12.84 6.51 -9.97
N ASP A 69 13.17 6.39 -11.25
CA ASP A 69 13.17 7.51 -12.19
C ASP A 69 11.73 7.93 -12.50
N PRO A 70 11.34 9.19 -12.23
CA PRO A 70 10.00 9.67 -12.57
C PRO A 70 9.70 9.70 -14.07
N GLU A 71 10.72 9.67 -14.93
CA GLU A 71 10.55 9.63 -16.38
C GLU A 71 10.08 8.25 -16.87
N THR A 72 10.26 7.20 -16.06
CA THR A 72 9.72 5.87 -16.34
C THR A 72 8.27 5.69 -15.90
N ASP A 73 7.69 6.67 -15.20
CA ASP A 73 6.30 6.60 -14.77
C ASP A 73 5.36 6.62 -15.99
N ILE A 74 4.33 5.78 -15.97
CA ILE A 74 3.27 5.78 -16.99
C ILE A 74 2.23 6.84 -16.59
N ASP A 75 2.03 7.83 -17.43
CA ASP A 75 1.08 8.93 -17.25
C ASP A 75 0.08 9.08 -18.41
N THR A 76 0.02 8.07 -19.29
CA THR A 76 -0.83 8.03 -20.50
C THR A 76 -2.20 7.43 -20.22
N ILE A 77 -2.36 6.67 -19.13
CA ILE A 77 -3.57 5.92 -18.84
C ILE A 77 -4.63 6.84 -18.22
N THR A 78 -5.70 7.11 -18.99
CA THR A 78 -6.86 7.89 -18.52
C THR A 78 -7.99 7.01 -17.97
N ALA A 79 -8.11 5.79 -18.52
CA ALA A 79 -9.12 4.79 -18.12
C ALA A 79 -8.55 3.40 -18.42
N ILE A 80 -9.08 2.41 -17.72
CA ILE A 80 -8.69 1.00 -17.95
C ILE A 80 -9.37 0.49 -19.20
N ASP A 81 -8.58 0.05 -20.16
CA ASP A 81 -8.99 -0.52 -21.46
C ASP A 81 -8.32 -1.88 -21.70
N ASP A 82 -8.44 -2.39 -22.94
CA ASP A 82 -7.90 -3.68 -23.37
C ASP A 82 -6.38 -3.70 -23.55
N GLY A 83 -5.72 -2.54 -23.67
CA GLY A 83 -4.27 -2.38 -23.77
C GLY A 83 -3.58 -2.04 -22.45
N THR A 84 -4.32 -1.63 -21.44
CA THR A 84 -3.76 -1.10 -20.18
C THR A 84 -2.78 -2.06 -19.49
N LEU A 85 -3.11 -3.35 -19.44
CA LEU A 85 -2.25 -4.34 -18.78
C LEU A 85 -0.96 -4.55 -19.55
N ASP A 86 -1.04 -4.60 -20.87
CA ASP A 86 0.12 -4.78 -21.75
C ASP A 86 1.05 -3.56 -21.67
N GLU A 87 0.51 -2.35 -21.65
CA GLU A 87 1.28 -1.13 -21.47
C GLU A 87 2.07 -1.16 -20.16
N ILE A 88 1.45 -1.57 -19.04
CA ILE A 88 2.12 -1.67 -17.76
C ILE A 88 3.22 -2.74 -17.76
N ILE A 89 2.93 -3.93 -18.30
CA ILE A 89 3.88 -5.05 -18.30
C ILE A 89 5.09 -4.76 -19.16
N TYR A 90 4.86 -4.30 -20.39
CA TYR A 90 5.94 -4.10 -21.37
C TYR A 90 6.72 -2.81 -21.18
N SER A 91 6.23 -1.89 -20.34
CA SER A 91 7.00 -0.73 -19.92
C SER A 91 7.98 -1.06 -18.78
N PHE A 92 7.85 -2.22 -18.13
CA PHE A 92 8.70 -2.62 -17.00
C PHE A 92 9.74 -3.65 -17.40
N GLY A 93 10.97 -3.43 -16.97
CA GLY A 93 12.05 -4.40 -17.10
C GLY A 93 12.93 -4.13 -18.30
N GLY A 94 13.72 -5.13 -18.68
CA GLY A 94 14.74 -5.04 -19.72
C GLY A 94 16.16 -5.18 -19.18
N ASP A 95 16.32 -5.30 -17.87
CA ASP A 95 17.59 -5.60 -17.24
C ASP A 95 17.94 -7.09 -17.39
N GLU A 96 19.25 -7.39 -17.49
CA GLU A 96 19.75 -8.74 -17.78
C GLU A 96 19.56 -9.71 -16.62
N GLU A 97 19.47 -9.21 -15.37
CA GLU A 97 19.26 -10.01 -14.17
C GLU A 97 17.86 -9.75 -13.60
N VAL A 98 16.92 -10.63 -13.95
CA VAL A 98 15.55 -10.56 -13.42
C VAL A 98 15.24 -11.86 -12.68
N GLU A 99 15.32 -11.82 -11.37
CA GLU A 99 14.87 -12.91 -10.52
C GLU A 99 13.49 -12.58 -9.93
N GLY A 100 12.51 -13.44 -10.21
CA GLY A 100 11.20 -13.36 -9.57
C GLY A 100 10.05 -13.05 -10.53
N VAL A 101 8.87 -12.93 -9.94
CA VAL A 101 7.64 -12.62 -10.67
C VAL A 101 7.20 -11.22 -10.29
N ALA A 102 7.14 -10.33 -11.27
CA ALA A 102 6.63 -8.98 -11.07
C ALA A 102 5.14 -9.02 -10.70
N THR A 103 4.74 -8.16 -9.78
CA THR A 103 3.39 -8.15 -9.20
C THR A 103 2.77 -6.77 -9.37
N LEU A 104 1.52 -6.74 -9.81
CA LEU A 104 0.73 -5.52 -9.94
C LEU A 104 0.08 -5.17 -8.60
N ILE A 105 0.34 -3.98 -8.09
CA ILE A 105 -0.30 -3.43 -6.89
C ILE A 105 -1.34 -2.42 -7.35
N LEU A 106 -2.60 -2.63 -6.99
CA LEU A 106 -3.70 -1.79 -7.46
C LEU A 106 -4.81 -1.62 -6.43
N ASN A 107 -5.71 -0.68 -6.69
CA ASN A 107 -6.93 -0.49 -5.91
C ASN A 107 -8.01 -1.52 -6.32
N LYS A 108 -8.87 -1.87 -5.37
CA LYS A 108 -10.02 -2.77 -5.63
C LYS A 108 -10.99 -2.20 -6.68
N GLN A 109 -11.10 -0.88 -6.80
CA GLN A 109 -11.97 -0.24 -7.81
C GLN A 109 -11.43 -0.51 -9.22
N ASP A 110 -10.12 -0.41 -9.41
CA ASP A 110 -9.48 -0.68 -10.70
C ASP A 110 -9.55 -2.16 -11.05
N LEU A 111 -9.38 -3.07 -10.08
CA LEU A 111 -9.63 -4.49 -10.31
C LEU A 111 -11.06 -4.75 -10.79
N LYS A 112 -12.04 -4.02 -10.23
CA LYS A 112 -13.44 -4.09 -10.70
C LYS A 112 -13.57 -3.56 -12.13
N ALA A 113 -12.82 -2.52 -12.52
CA ALA A 113 -12.82 -2.00 -13.88
C ALA A 113 -12.27 -3.03 -14.87
N PHE A 114 -11.11 -3.64 -14.59
CA PHE A 114 -10.59 -4.77 -15.35
C PHE A 114 -11.61 -5.91 -15.50
N ALA A 115 -12.26 -6.30 -14.40
CA ALA A 115 -13.26 -7.38 -14.42
C ALA A 115 -14.52 -7.08 -15.21
N LYS A 116 -14.86 -5.79 -15.38
CA LYS A 116 -16.05 -5.34 -16.12
C LYS A 116 -15.80 -5.16 -17.62
N LEU A 117 -14.53 -5.07 -18.04
CA LEU A 117 -14.22 -4.84 -19.43
C LEU A 117 -14.73 -5.97 -20.32
N ARG A 118 -15.34 -5.59 -21.43
CA ARG A 118 -15.93 -6.50 -22.41
C ARG A 118 -15.49 -6.12 -23.81
N ASP A 119 -15.26 -7.12 -24.64
CA ASP A 119 -15.06 -6.94 -26.07
C ASP A 119 -16.37 -6.55 -26.79
N LYS A 120 -16.27 -6.28 -28.08
CA LYS A 120 -17.42 -5.95 -28.94
C LYS A 120 -18.47 -7.06 -29.02
N GLN A 121 -18.11 -8.30 -28.64
CA GLN A 121 -18.97 -9.47 -28.61
C GLN A 121 -19.55 -9.74 -27.19
N GLY A 122 -19.22 -8.91 -26.19
CA GLY A 122 -19.69 -9.04 -24.81
C GLY A 122 -18.90 -10.03 -23.97
N ARG A 123 -17.80 -10.60 -24.48
CA ARG A 123 -16.92 -11.51 -23.72
C ARG A 123 -15.99 -10.70 -22.82
N LYS A 124 -15.54 -11.30 -21.74
CA LYS A 124 -14.52 -10.69 -20.87
C LYS A 124 -13.21 -10.54 -21.64
N VAL A 125 -12.61 -9.37 -21.56
CA VAL A 125 -11.27 -9.12 -22.12
C VAL A 125 -10.23 -9.81 -21.24
N TYR A 126 -10.29 -9.60 -19.93
CA TYR A 126 -9.33 -10.16 -18.99
C TYR A 126 -9.87 -11.36 -18.21
N THR A 127 -9.03 -12.38 -18.05
CA THR A 127 -9.31 -13.54 -17.20
C THR A 127 -8.76 -13.27 -15.81
N ILE A 128 -9.66 -13.06 -14.83
CA ILE A 128 -9.27 -12.73 -13.46
C ILE A 128 -9.57 -13.91 -12.55
N VAL A 129 -8.52 -14.38 -11.84
CA VAL A 129 -8.63 -15.34 -10.75
C VAL A 129 -8.40 -14.61 -9.44
N ASN A 130 -9.45 -14.39 -8.66
CA ASN A 130 -9.38 -13.66 -7.41
C ASN A 130 -9.35 -14.62 -6.21
N ARG A 131 -8.37 -14.44 -5.31
CA ARG A 131 -8.19 -15.21 -4.06
C ARG A 131 -8.24 -14.30 -2.83
N GLY A 132 -9.18 -13.35 -2.82
CA GLY A 132 -9.32 -12.36 -1.76
C GLY A 132 -8.57 -11.07 -2.05
N GLN A 133 -7.45 -10.82 -1.39
CA GLN A 133 -6.63 -9.63 -1.63
C GLN A 133 -5.52 -9.85 -2.68
N THR A 134 -5.38 -11.06 -3.18
CA THR A 134 -4.41 -11.45 -4.20
C THR A 134 -5.09 -12.25 -5.29
N GLY A 135 -4.42 -12.41 -6.42
CA GLY A 135 -4.91 -13.21 -7.53
C GLY A 135 -4.07 -12.98 -8.77
N THR A 136 -4.64 -13.28 -9.93
CA THR A 136 -3.99 -13.04 -11.22
C THR A 136 -4.96 -12.39 -12.21
N ILE A 137 -4.43 -11.51 -13.07
CA ILE A 137 -5.07 -10.96 -14.26
C ILE A 137 -4.27 -11.47 -15.46
N ASP A 138 -4.85 -12.33 -16.30
CA ASP A 138 -4.19 -13.00 -17.43
C ASP A 138 -2.82 -13.60 -17.09
N GLY A 139 -2.73 -14.21 -15.87
CA GLY A 139 -1.49 -14.81 -15.38
C GLY A 139 -0.59 -13.87 -14.59
N VAL A 140 -0.77 -12.56 -14.69
CA VAL A 140 -0.01 -11.56 -13.92
C VAL A 140 -0.51 -11.51 -12.50
N PRO A 141 0.33 -11.77 -11.49
CA PRO A 141 -0.10 -11.70 -10.09
C PRO A 141 -0.41 -10.27 -9.69
N PHE A 142 -1.43 -10.12 -8.85
CA PHE A 142 -1.78 -8.82 -8.27
C PHE A 142 -1.98 -8.88 -6.76
N VAL A 143 -1.80 -7.71 -6.13
CA VAL A 143 -2.11 -7.46 -4.72
C VAL A 143 -3.00 -6.22 -4.62
N ILE A 144 -4.11 -6.34 -3.90
CA ILE A 144 -5.00 -5.20 -3.65
C ILE A 144 -4.48 -4.41 -2.45
N ASN A 145 -4.26 -3.11 -2.65
CA ASN A 145 -3.94 -2.19 -1.56
C ASN A 145 -4.78 -0.92 -1.69
N SER A 146 -5.51 -0.59 -0.63
CA SER A 146 -6.37 0.60 -0.57
C SER A 146 -5.61 1.92 -0.45
N ALA A 147 -4.27 1.88 -0.30
CA ALA A 147 -3.43 3.07 -0.33
C ALA A 147 -3.25 3.61 -1.77
N CYS A 148 -3.36 2.74 -2.77
CA CYS A 148 -3.42 3.18 -4.17
C CYS A 148 -4.69 4.01 -4.39
N ALA A 149 -4.57 5.12 -5.09
CA ALA A 149 -5.72 5.80 -5.68
C ALA A 149 -6.34 4.88 -6.77
N ALA A 150 -7.42 5.27 -7.40
CA ALA A 150 -8.02 4.47 -8.45
C ALA A 150 -8.22 5.32 -9.71
N ILE A 151 -7.74 4.82 -10.86
CA ILE A 151 -7.99 5.45 -12.18
C ILE A 151 -9.48 5.59 -12.42
N SER A 152 -10.22 4.54 -12.08
CA SER A 152 -11.66 4.48 -12.27
C SER A 152 -12.47 5.39 -11.33
N ASP A 153 -11.83 6.07 -10.38
CA ASP A 153 -12.48 7.04 -9.49
C ASP A 153 -12.36 8.46 -10.09
N SER A 154 -13.51 9.08 -10.35
CA SER A 154 -13.56 10.46 -10.85
C SER A 154 -13.00 11.49 -9.87
N LYS A 155 -12.90 11.17 -8.58
CA LYS A 155 -12.36 12.05 -7.54
C LYS A 155 -10.84 12.02 -7.46
N THR A 156 -10.20 11.03 -8.09
CA THR A 156 -8.74 10.94 -8.12
C THR A 156 -8.18 12.08 -8.96
N ALA A 157 -7.27 12.86 -8.37
CA ALA A 157 -6.64 13.98 -9.06
C ALA A 157 -5.68 13.49 -10.15
N ALA A 158 -5.52 14.27 -11.22
CA ALA A 158 -4.48 14.03 -12.22
C ALA A 158 -3.10 14.04 -11.57
N GLY A 159 -2.21 13.15 -12.01
CA GLY A 159 -0.87 12.97 -11.46
C GLY A 159 -0.80 12.16 -10.15
N ALA A 160 -1.94 11.74 -9.58
CA ALA A 160 -1.93 10.85 -8.44
C ALA A 160 -1.44 9.45 -8.83
N TYR A 161 -0.62 8.83 -7.99
CA TYR A 161 -0.16 7.47 -8.19
C TYR A 161 -1.26 6.45 -7.85
N GLU A 162 -1.50 5.53 -8.76
CA GLU A 162 -2.64 4.63 -8.71
C GLU A 162 -2.27 3.16 -8.72
N MET A 163 -1.24 2.79 -9.46
CA MET A 163 -0.73 1.43 -9.52
C MET A 163 0.79 1.43 -9.45
N ALA A 164 1.34 0.30 -9.04
CA ALA A 164 2.76 0.01 -9.15
C ALA A 164 2.92 -1.42 -9.66
N TYR A 165 3.85 -1.64 -10.57
CA TYR A 165 4.19 -2.96 -11.08
C TYR A 165 5.69 -3.18 -10.96
N GLY A 166 6.10 -4.32 -10.43
CA GLY A 166 7.51 -4.63 -10.24
C GLY A 166 7.73 -5.79 -9.29
N TYR A 167 9.00 -6.01 -8.96
CA TYR A 167 9.40 -7.08 -8.06
C TYR A 167 9.22 -6.65 -6.61
N LEU A 168 8.38 -7.34 -5.86
CA LEU A 168 8.14 -7.02 -4.44
C LEU A 168 9.43 -7.09 -3.60
N GLN A 169 10.41 -7.89 -4.02
CA GLN A 169 11.73 -8.01 -3.39
C GLN A 169 12.58 -6.74 -3.54
N SER A 170 12.25 -5.87 -4.51
CA SER A 170 12.93 -4.58 -4.68
C SER A 170 12.61 -3.57 -3.57
N TYR A 171 11.65 -3.86 -2.71
CA TYR A 171 11.35 -3.04 -1.53
C TYR A 171 11.88 -3.73 -0.27
N GLU A 172 12.76 -3.07 0.46
CA GLU A 172 13.28 -3.55 1.73
C GLU A 172 12.53 -2.92 2.90
N LEU A 173 11.98 -3.77 3.77
CA LEU A 173 11.38 -3.38 5.04
C LEU A 173 12.22 -3.93 6.19
N ALA A 174 12.92 -3.05 6.90
CA ALA A 174 13.70 -3.39 8.08
C ALA A 174 12.86 -3.16 9.35
N ILE A 175 12.66 -4.20 10.14
CA ILE A 175 12.02 -4.16 11.45
C ILE A 175 13.11 -4.16 12.51
N PHE A 176 13.23 -3.07 13.29
CA PHE A 176 14.29 -2.88 14.28
C PHE A 176 13.85 -3.24 15.70
N SER A 177 12.55 -3.39 15.94
CA SER A 177 12.01 -3.84 17.24
C SER A 177 10.67 -4.52 17.05
N ASP A 178 10.32 -5.39 17.99
CA ASP A 178 8.95 -5.90 18.10
C ASP A 178 7.98 -4.78 18.46
N ILE A 179 6.69 -5.07 18.37
CA ILE A 179 5.63 -4.16 18.80
C ILE A 179 5.59 -4.16 20.32
N ASP A 180 5.98 -3.04 20.95
CA ASP A 180 5.89 -2.81 22.38
C ASP A 180 4.54 -2.15 22.70
N VAL A 181 3.66 -2.87 23.40
CA VAL A 181 2.36 -2.36 23.86
C VAL A 181 2.45 -1.98 25.31
N ARG A 182 2.07 -0.76 25.63
CA ARG A 182 2.03 -0.23 27.00
C ARG A 182 0.64 0.25 27.33
N ARG A 183 0.20 -0.10 28.54
CA ARG A 183 -1.03 0.34 29.16
C ARG A 183 -0.74 1.44 30.17
N SER A 184 -1.65 2.40 30.30
CA SER A 184 -1.64 3.43 31.34
C SER A 184 -3.07 3.67 31.82
N ASP A 185 -3.27 3.49 33.13
CA ASP A 185 -4.55 3.75 33.80
C ASP A 185 -4.62 5.21 34.31
N ASP A 186 -3.46 5.89 34.44
CA ASP A 186 -3.38 7.24 35.00
C ASP A 186 -3.64 8.36 33.99
N TYR A 187 -3.29 8.14 32.72
CA TYR A 187 -3.31 9.20 31.68
C TYR A 187 -4.70 9.81 31.44
N LYS A 188 -5.74 9.01 31.52
CA LYS A 188 -7.15 9.42 31.32
C LYS A 188 -8.04 9.13 32.54
N PHE A 189 -7.45 9.08 33.75
CA PHE A 189 -8.16 8.78 34.98
C PHE A 189 -9.43 9.63 35.17
N LYS A 190 -9.36 10.94 34.88
CA LYS A 190 -10.52 11.86 34.99
C LYS A 190 -11.70 11.45 34.09
N ASN A 191 -11.42 10.75 33.00
CA ASN A 191 -12.43 10.33 32.01
C ASN A 191 -12.87 8.88 32.20
N GLY A 192 -12.30 8.15 33.20
CA GLY A 192 -12.58 6.73 33.38
C GLY A 192 -12.13 5.88 32.19
N GLN A 193 -11.00 6.20 31.58
CA GLN A 193 -10.48 5.51 30.41
C GLN A 193 -9.07 5.01 30.65
N THR A 194 -8.81 3.79 30.18
CA THR A 194 -7.46 3.21 30.12
C THR A 194 -6.87 3.50 28.74
N ALA A 195 -5.65 3.98 28.70
CA ALA A 195 -4.94 4.30 27.46
C ALA A 195 -3.96 3.18 27.09
N PHE A 196 -3.95 2.78 25.82
CA PHE A 196 -2.99 1.85 25.26
C PHE A 196 -2.17 2.52 24.18
N ARG A 197 -0.85 2.32 24.22
CA ARG A 197 0.08 2.79 23.23
C ARG A 197 0.95 1.65 22.74
N ALA A 198 0.87 1.34 21.47
CA ALA A 198 1.85 0.47 20.84
C ALA A 198 2.87 1.29 20.06
N SER A 199 4.11 0.85 20.09
CA SER A 199 5.17 1.45 19.29
C SER A 199 6.13 0.40 18.78
N MET A 200 6.67 0.64 17.58
CA MET A 200 7.74 -0.14 16.99
C MET A 200 8.68 0.76 16.21
N PHE A 201 9.85 0.24 15.92
CA PHE A 201 10.79 0.90 15.03
C PHE A 201 10.89 0.11 13.72
N ALA A 202 10.63 0.78 12.63
CA ALA A 202 10.76 0.23 11.28
C ALA A 202 11.44 1.22 10.35
N GLY A 203 11.99 0.73 9.27
CA GLY A 203 12.51 1.53 8.17
C GLY A 203 12.20 0.82 6.86
N GLY A 204 11.99 1.56 5.80
CA GLY A 204 11.74 0.95 4.49
C GLY A 204 12.01 1.91 3.36
N SER A 205 12.48 1.35 2.26
CA SER A 205 12.63 2.06 0.99
C SER A 205 12.77 1.05 -0.16
N VAL A 206 12.59 1.51 -1.37
CA VAL A 206 12.99 0.76 -2.56
C VAL A 206 14.51 0.65 -2.54
N ALA A 207 15.04 -0.57 -2.72
CA ALA A 207 16.48 -0.86 -2.70
C ALA A 207 17.06 -0.99 -4.11
N ALA A 208 16.30 -1.55 -5.05
CA ALA A 208 16.74 -1.70 -6.43
C ALA A 208 16.39 -0.45 -7.26
N TRP A 209 17.34 0.02 -8.08
CA TRP A 209 17.08 1.10 -9.04
C TRP A 209 15.99 0.68 -10.02
N ASN A 210 14.97 1.53 -10.19
CA ASN A 210 13.81 1.25 -11.04
C ASN A 210 13.13 -0.12 -10.79
N GLY A 211 13.19 -0.62 -9.54
CA GLY A 211 12.59 -1.90 -9.17
C GLY A 211 11.06 -1.97 -9.27
N PHE A 212 10.43 -0.82 -9.53
CA PHE A 212 9.00 -0.68 -9.82
C PHE A 212 8.78 0.36 -10.91
N ILE A 213 7.78 0.12 -11.77
CA ILE A 213 7.16 1.14 -12.59
C ILE A 213 5.89 1.62 -11.89
N ARG A 214 5.62 2.91 -11.98
CA ARG A 214 4.47 3.54 -11.31
C ARG A 214 3.52 4.10 -12.34
N VAL A 215 2.23 3.95 -12.10
CA VAL A 215 1.17 4.48 -12.97
C VAL A 215 0.55 5.68 -12.29
N LYS A 216 0.50 6.78 -13.01
CA LYS A 216 -0.18 8.02 -12.61
C LYS A 216 -1.45 8.18 -13.43
N LYS A 217 -2.46 8.82 -12.83
CA LYS A 217 -3.63 9.23 -13.59
C LYS A 217 -3.25 10.34 -14.57
N ALA A 218 -3.46 10.07 -15.85
CA ALA A 218 -3.28 11.09 -16.88
C ALA A 218 -4.21 12.28 -16.64
N ALA A 219 -3.78 13.47 -17.05
CA ALA A 219 -4.67 14.61 -17.11
C ALA A 219 -5.74 14.34 -18.19
N SER A 220 -7.02 14.46 -17.82
CA SER A 220 -8.07 14.47 -18.83
C SER A 220 -7.85 15.70 -19.70
N GLU A 221 -7.59 15.50 -20.97
CA GLU A 221 -7.68 16.59 -21.94
C GLU A 221 -9.10 17.15 -21.87
N GLY A 222 -9.23 18.43 -21.48
CA GLY A 222 -10.49 19.14 -21.34
C GLY A 222 -11.09 19.54 -22.68
#